data_5febeaca32044f6cddec6ea045029b86
#
_entry.id   5febeaca32044f6cddec6ea045029b86
#
_cell.length_a   1.000
_cell.length_b   1.000
_cell.length_c   1.000
_cell.angle_alpha   90.00
_cell.angle_beta   90.00
_cell.angle_gamma   90.00
#
_symmetry.space_group_name_H-M   'P 1'
#
loop_
_entity.id
_entity.type
_entity.pdbx_description
1 polymer ?
#
loop_
_entity_poly.entity_id
_entity_poly.type
_entity_poly.pdbx_seq_one_letter_code
_entity_poly.pdbx_strand_id
1 'polypeptide(L)'
;MIKSFLILIISSISLFSSQQIVLVVADDFNTSNAKLEFFEGNKRVLFFDVNIGKNGLGWGIGEKNLSQKKGEPLKYEGDKKAPIGIFQLTDVFGYSFSTNSDMPYLHTSKKLICVDDSKSNFYNQIIQEQGDEKSFEYMKRQDEQYKLGIVVQHNKNALEKRGSCIFLHIEKNPNASTAGCTSMKYENIKKLIYLLDKNKHPILIQIPKKSSKEILTLYPQLKESKLLP
;
A
#
# COMPACT_ATOMS: atom_id res chain seq x y z
N MET A 1 -39.82 -42.92 22.16
CA MET A 1 -38.60 -42.12 22.49
C MET A 1 -38.07 -41.54 21.20
N ILE A 2 -38.40 -40.28 20.93
CA ILE A 2 -37.98 -39.55 19.72
C ILE A 2 -36.70 -38.76 20.11
N LYS A 3 -35.56 -39.13 19.52
CA LYS A 3 -34.30 -38.38 19.69
C LYS A 3 -34.31 -37.19 18.74
N SER A 4 -34.51 -36.00 19.29
CA SER A 4 -34.32 -34.76 18.56
C SER A 4 -32.82 -34.53 18.28
N PHE A 5 -32.46 -34.56 17.01
CA PHE A 5 -31.14 -34.16 16.54
C PHE A 5 -31.11 -32.60 16.41
N LEU A 6 -30.40 -31.94 17.30
CA LEU A 6 -30.17 -30.50 17.22
C LEU A 6 -29.06 -30.28 16.18
N ILE A 7 -29.42 -29.83 14.96
CA ILE A 7 -28.45 -29.43 13.93
C ILE A 7 -27.95 -28.05 14.31
N LEU A 8 -26.71 -27.98 14.81
CA LEU A 8 -25.99 -26.73 15.05
C LEU A 8 -25.55 -26.19 13.69
N ILE A 9 -26.29 -25.23 13.13
CA ILE A 9 -25.85 -24.48 11.95
C ILE A 9 -24.81 -23.46 12.44
N ILE A 10 -23.53 -23.82 12.32
CA ILE A 10 -22.42 -22.89 12.48
C ILE A 10 -22.45 -22.01 11.23
N SER A 11 -23.05 -20.83 11.34
CA SER A 11 -22.90 -19.79 10.33
C SER A 11 -21.43 -19.33 10.35
N SER A 12 -20.65 -19.76 9.38
CA SER A 12 -19.36 -19.19 9.07
C SER A 12 -19.59 -17.74 8.62
N ILE A 13 -19.66 -16.82 9.58
CA ILE A 13 -19.65 -15.38 9.31
C ILE A 13 -18.33 -15.12 8.60
N SER A 14 -18.42 -14.82 7.31
CA SER A 14 -17.25 -14.64 6.45
C SER A 14 -16.39 -13.49 7.01
N LEU A 15 -15.15 -13.80 7.40
CA LEU A 15 -14.09 -12.85 7.76
C LEU A 15 -13.82 -11.78 6.67
N PHE A 16 -14.35 -11.98 5.47
CA PHE A 16 -14.26 -11.05 4.33
C PHE A 16 -15.11 -9.78 4.47
N SER A 17 -16.11 -9.75 5.36
CA SER A 17 -17.04 -8.60 5.47
C SER A 17 -16.42 -7.40 6.19
N SER A 18 -15.29 -7.55 6.84
CA SER A 18 -14.64 -6.48 7.63
C SER A 18 -13.27 -6.02 7.09
N GLN A 19 -12.71 -6.69 6.08
CA GLN A 19 -11.40 -6.32 5.53
C GLN A 19 -11.43 -4.91 4.94
N GLN A 20 -10.40 -4.12 5.24
CA GLN A 20 -10.18 -2.81 4.66
C GLN A 20 -9.29 -2.91 3.42
N ILE A 21 -9.73 -2.28 2.32
CA ILE A 21 -9.02 -2.31 1.05
C ILE A 21 -8.80 -0.89 0.53
N VAL A 22 -7.54 -0.52 0.34
CA VAL A 22 -7.13 0.64 -0.43
C VAL A 22 -6.90 0.16 -1.87
N LEU A 23 -7.81 0.51 -2.78
CA LEU A 23 -7.72 0.16 -4.19
C LEU A 23 -7.17 1.34 -4.98
N VAL A 24 -6.02 1.15 -5.64
CA VAL A 24 -5.41 2.14 -6.54
C VAL A 24 -5.40 1.59 -7.95
N VAL A 25 -6.04 2.29 -8.87
CA VAL A 25 -6.13 1.90 -10.29
C VAL A 25 -5.57 3.00 -11.17
N ALA A 26 -4.55 2.67 -11.95
CA ALA A 26 -4.00 3.50 -13.01
C ALA A 26 -4.56 3.05 -14.37
N ASP A 27 -4.67 3.98 -15.33
CA ASP A 27 -5.23 3.65 -16.65
C ASP A 27 -4.37 2.60 -17.38
N ASP A 28 -3.05 2.72 -17.29
CA ASP A 28 -2.09 1.80 -17.89
C ASP A 28 -0.79 1.68 -17.09
N PHE A 29 0.25 1.04 -17.67
CA PHE A 29 1.55 0.86 -17.01
C PHE A 29 2.42 2.11 -17.01
N ASN A 30 2.16 3.12 -17.86
CA ASN A 30 3.06 4.24 -18.10
C ASN A 30 2.56 5.54 -17.46
N THR A 31 1.31 5.60 -17.05
CA THR A 31 0.75 6.78 -16.39
C THR A 31 1.34 6.96 -14.98
N SER A 32 1.59 8.21 -14.60
CA SER A 32 2.05 8.58 -13.25
C SER A 32 0.92 9.05 -12.33
N ASN A 33 -0.32 9.03 -12.82
CA ASN A 33 -1.54 9.38 -12.08
C ASN A 33 -2.42 8.14 -11.92
N ALA A 34 -3.17 8.08 -10.82
CA ALA A 34 -4.11 7.01 -10.56
C ALA A 34 -5.28 7.53 -9.72
N LYS A 35 -6.27 6.70 -9.54
CA LYS A 35 -7.40 6.97 -8.63
C LYS A 35 -7.38 5.98 -7.50
N LEU A 36 -7.75 6.45 -6.30
CA LEU A 36 -7.83 5.66 -5.10
C LEU A 36 -9.27 5.58 -4.60
N GLU A 37 -9.69 4.37 -4.27
CA GLU A 37 -10.89 4.09 -3.48
C GLU A 37 -10.49 3.39 -2.18
N PHE A 38 -11.17 3.71 -1.09
CA PHE A 38 -11.05 2.98 0.16
C PHE A 38 -12.37 2.31 0.49
N PHE A 39 -12.29 1.02 0.81
CA PHE A 39 -13.42 0.17 1.16
C PHE A 39 -13.33 -0.34 2.59
N GLU A 40 -14.45 -0.31 3.30
CA GLU A 40 -14.71 -1.11 4.48
C GLU A 40 -15.70 -2.22 4.12
N GLY A 41 -15.21 -3.45 4.09
CA GLY A 41 -16.00 -4.57 3.56
C GLY A 41 -16.43 -4.28 2.10
N ASN A 42 -17.72 -4.19 1.86
CA ASN A 42 -18.29 -3.89 0.53
C ASN A 42 -18.63 -2.40 0.33
N LYS A 43 -18.46 -1.55 1.35
CA LYS A 43 -18.82 -0.14 1.28
C LYS A 43 -17.62 0.71 0.87
N ARG A 44 -17.73 1.44 -0.26
CA ARG A 44 -16.77 2.48 -0.62
C ARG A 44 -16.95 3.72 0.27
N VAL A 45 -15.87 4.09 0.99
CA VAL A 45 -15.87 5.20 1.96
C VAL A 45 -15.16 6.43 1.43
N LEU A 46 -14.04 6.26 0.69
CA LEU A 46 -13.28 7.36 0.10
C LEU A 46 -13.06 7.15 -1.41
N PHE A 47 -12.91 8.27 -2.11
CA PHE A 47 -12.53 8.31 -3.53
C PHE A 47 -11.79 9.63 -3.82
N PHE A 48 -10.57 9.55 -4.37
CA PHE A 48 -9.77 10.72 -4.76
C PHE A 48 -8.64 10.35 -5.73
N ASP A 49 -8.03 11.38 -6.33
CA ASP A 49 -6.87 11.23 -7.21
C ASP A 49 -5.59 11.05 -6.39
N VAL A 50 -4.65 10.27 -6.92
CA VAL A 50 -3.32 10.03 -6.34
C VAL A 50 -2.26 10.09 -7.43
N ASN A 51 -1.01 10.35 -7.03
CA ASN A 51 0.15 10.27 -7.90
C ASN A 51 0.95 9.00 -7.58
N ILE A 52 1.50 8.39 -8.60
CA ILE A 52 2.31 7.17 -8.49
C ILE A 52 3.71 7.39 -9.11
N GLY A 53 4.46 6.33 -9.28
CA GLY A 53 5.81 6.39 -9.83
C GLY A 53 5.89 7.18 -11.14
N LYS A 54 6.92 8.01 -11.31
CA LYS A 54 7.16 8.82 -12.52
C LYS A 54 7.13 7.99 -13.81
N ASN A 55 7.61 6.75 -13.74
CA ASN A 55 7.64 5.82 -14.84
C ASN A 55 6.46 4.81 -14.79
N GLY A 56 5.38 5.16 -14.10
CA GLY A 56 4.15 4.39 -13.99
C GLY A 56 4.28 3.19 -13.05
N LEU A 57 3.85 2.03 -13.52
CA LEU A 57 3.71 0.80 -12.75
C LEU A 57 4.68 -0.30 -13.18
N GLY A 58 5.06 -1.17 -12.24
CA GLY A 58 5.83 -2.40 -12.52
C GLY A 58 5.41 -3.51 -11.55
N TRP A 59 5.43 -4.77 -12.00
CA TRP A 59 5.05 -5.91 -11.17
C TRP A 59 5.93 -6.05 -9.94
N GLY A 60 5.34 -5.86 -8.79
CA GLY A 60 5.97 -5.94 -7.47
C GLY A 60 5.94 -7.34 -6.88
N ILE A 61 6.37 -7.45 -5.62
CA ILE A 61 6.34 -8.68 -4.83
C ILE A 61 5.44 -8.42 -3.63
N GLY A 62 4.22 -8.96 -3.69
CA GLY A 62 3.17 -8.80 -2.68
C GLY A 62 2.75 -10.13 -2.07
N GLU A 63 1.58 -10.12 -1.40
CA GLU A 63 1.02 -11.27 -0.68
C GLU A 63 0.50 -12.38 -1.59
N LYS A 64 0.02 -12.01 -2.78
CA LYS A 64 -0.53 -12.96 -3.78
C LYS A 64 0.03 -12.63 -5.15
N ASN A 65 0.31 -13.66 -5.92
CA ASN A 65 0.66 -13.51 -7.32
C ASN A 65 -0.59 -13.20 -8.13
N LEU A 66 -0.56 -12.09 -8.84
CA LEU A 66 -1.52 -11.74 -9.88
C LEU A 66 -0.99 -12.20 -11.25
N SER A 67 -1.88 -12.32 -12.22
CA SER A 67 -1.56 -12.81 -13.56
C SER A 67 -0.72 -11.80 -14.35
N GLN A 68 0.59 -11.97 -14.31
CA GLN A 68 1.54 -11.20 -15.12
C GLN A 68 1.70 -11.84 -16.50
N LYS A 69 1.63 -11.04 -17.55
CA LYS A 69 1.94 -11.50 -18.90
C LYS A 69 3.42 -11.30 -19.24
N LYS A 70 3.93 -12.14 -20.12
CA LYS A 70 5.32 -12.00 -20.65
C LYS A 70 5.51 -10.62 -21.29
N GLY A 71 6.61 -9.94 -20.94
CA GLY A 71 6.96 -8.61 -21.46
C GLY A 71 6.37 -7.43 -20.68
N GLU A 72 5.52 -7.66 -19.68
CA GLU A 72 5.07 -6.59 -18.79
C GLU A 72 6.18 -6.14 -17.82
N PRO A 73 6.23 -4.83 -17.49
CA PRO A 73 7.33 -4.29 -16.69
C PRO A 73 7.36 -4.88 -15.28
N LEU A 74 8.54 -5.27 -14.83
CA LEU A 74 8.80 -5.64 -13.44
C LEU A 74 9.21 -4.40 -12.64
N LYS A 75 8.95 -4.44 -11.33
CA LYS A 75 9.46 -3.46 -10.37
C LYS A 75 10.91 -3.80 -10.01
N TYR A 76 11.78 -2.79 -10.14
CA TYR A 76 13.18 -2.83 -9.72
C TYR A 76 13.54 -1.63 -8.85
N GLU A 77 14.66 -1.74 -8.14
CA GLU A 77 15.22 -0.62 -7.39
C GLU A 77 15.60 0.53 -8.34
N GLY A 78 15.26 1.77 -7.96
CA GLY A 78 15.59 2.98 -8.73
C GLY A 78 14.83 3.17 -10.04
N ASP A 79 13.91 2.28 -10.44
CA ASP A 79 13.17 2.32 -11.72
C ASP A 79 12.09 3.42 -11.78
N LYS A 80 11.79 4.05 -10.66
CA LYS A 80 10.73 5.06 -10.50
C LYS A 80 9.33 4.55 -10.87
N LYS A 81 9.07 3.24 -10.72
CA LYS A 81 7.76 2.62 -10.92
C LYS A 81 7.13 2.30 -9.56
N ALA A 82 5.84 2.52 -9.44
CA ALA A 82 5.09 2.03 -8.29
C ALA A 82 4.76 0.53 -8.46
N PRO A 83 4.79 -0.28 -7.38
CA PRO A 83 4.61 -1.72 -7.51
C PRO A 83 3.15 -2.09 -7.81
N ILE A 84 2.94 -2.96 -8.77
CA ILE A 84 1.67 -3.67 -9.00
C ILE A 84 1.62 -4.86 -8.04
N GLY A 85 0.49 -5.04 -7.36
CA GLY A 85 0.27 -6.18 -6.48
C GLY A 85 -0.76 -5.95 -5.40
N ILE A 86 -0.78 -6.88 -4.46
CA ILE A 86 -1.59 -6.85 -3.24
C ILE A 86 -0.62 -6.87 -2.06
N PHE A 87 -0.66 -5.83 -1.23
CA PHE A 87 0.31 -5.59 -0.16
C PHE A 87 -0.39 -5.33 1.16
N GLN A 88 0.16 -5.80 2.27
CA GLN A 88 -0.31 -5.38 3.58
C GLN A 88 0.07 -3.92 3.85
N LEU A 89 -0.80 -3.20 4.55
CA LEU A 89 -0.49 -1.93 5.18
C LEU A 89 -0.16 -2.22 6.64
N THR A 90 1.09 -1.96 7.05
CA THR A 90 1.59 -2.44 8.34
C THR A 90 1.59 -1.36 9.42
N ASP A 91 2.17 -0.21 9.13
CA ASP A 91 2.41 0.86 10.09
C ASP A 91 2.01 2.20 9.51
N VAL A 92 1.54 3.08 10.35
CA VAL A 92 1.45 4.51 10.08
C VAL A 92 2.69 5.17 10.65
N PHE A 93 3.26 6.14 9.95
CA PHE A 93 4.39 6.90 10.45
C PHE A 93 4.17 8.41 10.33
N GLY A 94 4.88 9.19 11.12
CA GLY A 94 4.79 10.64 11.05
C GLY A 94 5.68 11.39 12.01
N TYR A 95 5.67 12.74 11.91
CA TYR A 95 6.54 13.63 12.68
C TYR A 95 6.01 13.92 14.09
N SER A 96 4.71 13.76 14.33
CA SER A 96 4.10 13.89 15.66
C SER A 96 4.42 12.66 16.51
N PHE A 97 4.38 12.81 17.84
CA PHE A 97 4.62 11.69 18.76
C PHE A 97 3.50 10.62 18.71
N SER A 98 2.32 11.00 18.26
CA SER A 98 1.17 10.11 18.09
C SER A 98 0.28 10.57 16.95
N THR A 99 -0.61 9.69 16.52
CA THR A 99 -1.67 9.98 15.55
C THR A 99 -2.97 9.31 15.98
N ASN A 100 -4.09 9.84 15.49
CA ASN A 100 -5.40 9.22 15.74
C ASN A 100 -5.64 8.15 14.66
N SER A 101 -5.20 6.93 14.94
CA SER A 101 -5.36 5.74 14.09
C SER A 101 -5.29 4.48 14.93
N ASP A 102 -6.03 3.45 14.54
CA ASP A 102 -5.96 2.11 15.15
C ASP A 102 -4.86 1.22 14.53
N MET A 103 -3.95 1.82 13.76
CA MET A 103 -2.75 1.20 13.21
C MET A 103 -1.56 1.35 14.17
N PRO A 104 -0.57 0.41 14.12
CA PRO A 104 0.72 0.65 14.74
C PRO A 104 1.32 1.97 14.25
N TYR A 105 1.92 2.74 15.15
CA TYR A 105 2.45 4.06 14.82
C TYR A 105 3.97 4.15 15.06
N LEU A 106 4.68 4.62 14.04
CA LEU A 106 6.11 4.87 14.06
C LEU A 106 6.40 6.37 14.07
N HIS A 107 6.85 6.90 15.21
CA HIS A 107 7.34 8.27 15.29
C HIS A 107 8.67 8.41 14.52
N THR A 108 8.70 9.29 13.53
CA THR A 108 9.90 9.48 12.70
C THR A 108 10.86 10.49 13.35
N SER A 109 11.99 10.00 13.84
CA SER A 109 13.10 10.81 14.33
C SER A 109 14.02 11.26 13.18
N LYS A 110 14.98 12.16 13.48
CA LYS A 110 16.00 12.59 12.51
C LYS A 110 16.95 11.46 12.08
N LYS A 111 17.08 10.41 12.91
CA LYS A 111 17.96 9.26 12.68
C LYS A 111 17.21 8.03 12.17
N LEU A 112 15.91 8.12 11.96
CA LEU A 112 15.15 7.02 11.40
C LEU A 112 15.29 7.05 9.87
N ILE A 113 15.74 5.96 9.30
CA ILE A 113 15.99 5.79 7.87
C ILE A 113 15.28 4.54 7.33
N CYS A 114 14.97 4.54 6.04
CA CYS A 114 14.64 3.33 5.29
C CYS A 114 15.79 3.00 4.36
N VAL A 115 16.36 1.80 4.47
CA VAL A 115 17.56 1.39 3.71
C VAL A 115 17.16 0.90 2.31
N ASP A 116 17.69 1.54 1.28
CA ASP A 116 17.47 1.22 -0.14
C ASP A 116 18.73 0.66 -0.84
N ASP A 117 19.85 0.49 -0.11
CA ASP A 117 21.01 -0.25 -0.61
C ASP A 117 20.67 -1.75 -0.73
N SER A 118 20.49 -2.20 -1.96
CA SER A 118 20.08 -3.59 -2.26
C SER A 118 21.07 -4.68 -1.83
N LYS A 119 22.30 -4.29 -1.41
CA LYS A 119 23.31 -5.21 -0.87
C LYS A 119 23.40 -5.18 0.65
N SER A 120 22.69 -4.27 1.29
CA SER A 120 22.67 -4.18 2.75
C SER A 120 21.86 -5.33 3.36
N ASN A 121 22.30 -5.84 4.52
CA ASN A 121 21.52 -6.77 5.34
C ASN A 121 20.22 -6.15 5.86
N PHE A 122 20.12 -4.82 5.84
CA PHE A 122 18.96 -4.05 6.23
C PHE A 122 18.13 -3.55 5.04
N TYR A 123 18.39 -4.05 3.83
CA TYR A 123 17.63 -3.65 2.64
C TYR A 123 16.13 -3.75 2.86
N ASN A 124 15.38 -2.71 2.47
CA ASN A 124 13.95 -2.58 2.62
C ASN A 124 13.45 -2.58 4.09
N GLN A 125 14.29 -2.16 5.02
CA GLN A 125 13.93 -2.04 6.44
C GLN A 125 14.01 -0.59 6.90
N ILE A 126 13.13 -0.25 7.84
CA ILE A 126 13.16 1.04 8.56
C ILE A 126 13.92 0.81 9.86
N ILE A 127 15.07 1.46 10.01
CA ILE A 127 15.97 1.28 11.14
C ILE A 127 16.43 2.64 11.69
N GLN A 128 17.01 2.64 12.90
CA GLN A 128 17.81 3.76 13.37
C GLN A 128 19.15 3.75 12.63
N GLU A 129 19.55 4.90 12.08
CA GLU A 129 20.83 5.10 11.40
C GLU A 129 22.01 4.64 12.30
N GLN A 130 22.86 3.77 11.78
CA GLN A 130 24.03 3.22 12.47
C GLN A 130 25.34 3.89 12.01
N GLY A 131 25.31 4.56 10.84
CA GLY A 131 26.41 5.37 10.32
C GLY A 131 27.28 4.68 9.27
N ASP A 132 26.93 3.45 8.86
CA ASP A 132 27.64 2.68 7.82
C ASP A 132 26.74 2.37 6.59
N GLU A 133 25.49 2.87 6.60
CA GLU A 133 24.56 2.70 5.48
C GLU A 133 25.02 3.52 4.26
N LYS A 134 25.09 2.86 3.10
CA LYS A 134 25.59 3.47 1.86
C LYS A 134 24.50 4.19 1.07
N SER A 135 23.25 3.72 1.16
CA SER A 135 22.09 4.33 0.51
C SER A 135 20.84 4.12 1.35
N PHE A 136 20.10 5.21 1.56
CA PHE A 136 18.89 5.20 2.38
C PHE A 136 18.06 6.46 2.17
N GLU A 137 16.82 6.45 2.63
CA GLU A 137 15.94 7.60 2.73
C GLU A 137 15.73 8.00 4.19
N TYR A 138 15.90 9.30 4.52
CA TYR A 138 15.47 9.79 5.84
C TYR A 138 13.96 9.77 5.98
N MET A 139 13.47 9.14 7.06
CA MET A 139 12.02 9.12 7.37
C MET A 139 11.52 10.47 7.87
N LYS A 140 12.40 11.36 8.32
CA LYS A 140 12.10 12.77 8.64
C LYS A 140 12.71 13.70 7.60
N ARG A 141 11.97 13.90 6.50
CA ARG A 141 12.38 14.75 5.37
C ARG A 141 12.14 16.23 5.65
N GLN A 142 12.92 17.11 5.00
CA GLN A 142 12.73 18.56 5.09
C GLN A 142 11.53 19.06 4.27
N ASP A 143 11.13 18.32 3.23
CA ASP A 143 10.03 18.67 2.32
C ASP A 143 8.64 18.22 2.81
N GLU A 144 8.53 17.75 4.06
CA GLU A 144 7.32 17.32 4.74
C GLU A 144 6.53 16.19 4.07
N GLN A 145 7.00 15.59 2.98
CA GLN A 145 6.28 14.51 2.30
C GLN A 145 6.02 13.31 3.22
N TYR A 146 6.91 13.05 4.20
CA TYR A 146 6.81 11.98 5.19
C TYR A 146 6.30 12.45 6.56
N LYS A 147 5.71 13.67 6.63
CA LYS A 147 5.07 14.17 7.84
C LYS A 147 3.93 13.28 8.33
N LEU A 148 3.33 12.54 7.41
CA LEU A 148 2.34 11.49 7.64
C LEU A 148 2.39 10.51 6.48
N GLY A 149 2.41 9.20 6.80
CA GLY A 149 2.45 8.16 5.78
C GLY A 149 2.08 6.78 6.30
N ILE A 150 2.03 5.81 5.38
CA ILE A 150 1.68 4.41 5.63
C ILE A 150 2.72 3.53 4.96
N VAL A 151 3.22 2.54 5.67
CA VAL A 151 4.16 1.55 5.14
C VAL A 151 3.41 0.51 4.32
N VAL A 152 3.86 0.31 3.09
CA VAL A 152 3.36 -0.72 2.16
C VAL A 152 4.34 -1.90 2.19
N GLN A 153 3.91 -3.07 2.60
CA GLN A 153 4.74 -4.27 2.72
C GLN A 153 5.03 -4.89 1.34
N HIS A 154 5.74 -4.13 0.50
CA HIS A 154 6.29 -4.59 -0.75
C HIS A 154 7.63 -5.29 -0.51
N ASN A 155 7.91 -6.40 -1.22
CA ASN A 155 9.20 -7.12 -1.15
C ASN A 155 9.66 -7.44 0.28
N LYS A 156 8.76 -7.99 1.11
CA LYS A 156 9.00 -8.26 2.54
C LYS A 156 10.22 -9.14 2.83
N ASN A 157 10.60 -9.98 1.87
CA ASN A 157 11.77 -10.85 1.99
C ASN A 157 13.06 -10.17 1.52
N ALA A 158 13.03 -8.85 1.25
CA ALA A 158 14.19 -8.05 0.86
C ALA A 158 15.00 -8.65 -0.33
N LEU A 159 14.27 -9.20 -1.34
CA LEU A 159 14.94 -9.72 -2.53
C LEU A 159 15.70 -8.58 -3.21
N GLU A 160 16.99 -8.82 -3.44
CA GLU A 160 17.94 -7.83 -3.96
C GLU A 160 17.43 -7.19 -5.26
N LYS A 161 17.54 -5.86 -5.37
CA LYS A 161 17.13 -5.04 -6.52
C LYS A 161 15.65 -5.10 -6.91
N ARG A 162 14.77 -5.65 -6.07
CA ARG A 162 13.35 -5.79 -6.41
C ARG A 162 12.48 -4.66 -5.85
N GLY A 163 13.10 -3.56 -5.43
CA GLY A 163 12.45 -2.36 -4.90
C GLY A 163 12.29 -2.38 -3.38
N SER A 164 12.43 -1.22 -2.77
CA SER A 164 12.41 -0.99 -1.32
C SER A 164 11.65 0.28 -0.98
N CYS A 165 11.39 0.50 0.32
CA CYS A 165 10.91 1.77 0.88
C CYS A 165 9.66 2.29 0.18
N ILE A 166 8.63 1.44 0.04
CA ILE A 166 7.36 1.81 -0.59
C ILE A 166 6.36 2.27 0.46
N PHE A 167 5.85 3.49 0.25
CA PHE A 167 4.92 4.15 1.16
C PHE A 167 3.72 4.76 0.44
N LEU A 168 2.63 4.97 1.18
CA LEU A 168 1.64 5.99 0.86
C LEU A 168 2.03 7.24 1.66
N HIS A 169 2.14 8.42 1.00
CA HIS A 169 2.62 9.63 1.66
C HIS A 169 2.01 10.92 1.09
N ILE A 170 2.37 12.07 1.64
CA ILE A 170 1.88 13.38 1.19
C ILE A 170 2.54 13.73 -0.16
N GLU A 171 1.77 14.23 -1.11
CA GLU A 171 2.32 14.71 -2.38
C GLU A 171 3.23 15.95 -2.20
N LYS A 172 4.27 16.05 -3.01
CA LYS A 172 5.18 17.20 -3.00
C LYS A 172 4.47 18.47 -3.48
N ASN A 173 3.75 18.34 -4.59
CA ASN A 173 2.91 19.35 -5.22
C ASN A 173 1.73 18.63 -5.90
N PRO A 174 0.65 19.32 -6.26
CA PRO A 174 -0.42 18.74 -7.07
C PRO A 174 0.14 18.11 -8.35
N ASN A 175 -0.23 16.86 -8.63
CA ASN A 175 0.21 16.08 -9.78
C ASN A 175 1.71 15.76 -9.85
N ALA A 176 2.47 15.93 -8.78
CA ALA A 176 3.87 15.54 -8.73
C ALA A 176 4.01 14.03 -8.63
N SER A 177 4.58 13.40 -9.65
CA SER A 177 4.92 11.96 -9.64
C SER A 177 5.99 11.63 -8.58
N THR A 178 6.07 10.36 -8.17
CA THR A 178 6.98 9.87 -7.13
C THR A 178 8.17 9.08 -7.70
N ALA A 179 9.06 8.65 -6.83
CA ALA A 179 10.13 7.71 -7.17
C ALA A 179 9.67 6.22 -7.14
N GLY A 180 8.40 5.94 -6.81
CA GLY A 180 7.84 4.59 -6.73
C GLY A 180 6.75 4.44 -5.67
N CYS A 181 6.65 5.35 -4.74
CA CYS A 181 5.57 5.44 -3.75
C CYS A 181 4.24 5.87 -4.39
N THR A 182 3.18 5.90 -3.59
CA THR A 182 1.90 6.51 -3.96
C THR A 182 1.66 7.73 -3.08
N SER A 183 1.43 8.89 -3.68
CA SER A 183 1.26 10.15 -2.94
C SER A 183 -0.09 10.80 -3.18
N MET A 184 -0.53 11.57 -2.19
CA MET A 184 -1.83 12.24 -2.20
C MET A 184 -1.82 13.50 -1.35
N LYS A 185 -2.86 14.33 -1.46
CA LYS A 185 -3.03 15.51 -0.62
C LYS A 185 -3.00 15.15 0.86
N TYR A 186 -2.45 16.03 1.69
CA TYR A 186 -2.37 15.84 3.15
C TYR A 186 -3.74 15.47 3.77
N GLU A 187 -4.80 16.18 3.39
CA GLU A 187 -6.14 15.91 3.93
C GLU A 187 -6.69 14.52 3.55
N ASN A 188 -6.29 14.00 2.39
CA ASN A 188 -6.71 12.67 1.93
C ASN A 188 -6.01 11.57 2.71
N ILE A 189 -4.68 11.64 2.87
CA ILE A 189 -3.95 10.64 3.64
C ILE A 189 -4.32 10.67 5.13
N LYS A 190 -4.58 11.87 5.68
CA LYS A 190 -5.06 12.02 7.05
C LYS A 190 -6.41 11.34 7.27
N LYS A 191 -7.36 11.52 6.34
CA LYS A 191 -8.67 10.83 6.38
C LYS A 191 -8.50 9.32 6.27
N LEU A 192 -7.66 8.86 5.35
CA LEU A 192 -7.39 7.44 5.17
C LEU A 192 -6.82 6.81 6.45
N ILE A 193 -5.79 7.42 7.04
CA ILE A 193 -5.14 6.95 8.27
C ILE A 193 -6.11 6.89 9.44
N TYR A 194 -7.00 7.88 9.58
CA TYR A 194 -8.01 7.90 10.63
C TYR A 194 -8.98 6.70 10.56
N LEU A 195 -9.25 6.19 9.35
CA LEU A 195 -10.16 5.07 9.13
C LEU A 195 -9.49 3.70 9.20
N LEU A 196 -8.16 3.63 9.08
CA LEU A 196 -7.43 2.37 9.08
C LEU A 196 -7.40 1.74 10.48
N ASP A 197 -7.69 0.43 10.52
CA ASP A 197 -7.68 -0.40 11.72
C ASP A 197 -6.90 -1.70 11.43
N LYS A 198 -5.84 -1.96 12.21
CA LYS A 198 -5.01 -3.17 12.05
C LYS A 198 -5.80 -4.47 12.19
N ASN A 199 -6.87 -4.47 13.00
CA ASN A 199 -7.70 -5.66 13.23
C ASN A 199 -8.57 -5.99 12.03
N LYS A 200 -8.73 -5.05 11.08
CA LYS A 200 -9.43 -5.24 9.80
C LYS A 200 -8.48 -5.62 8.66
N HIS A 201 -7.23 -5.96 8.98
CA HIS A 201 -6.22 -6.43 8.03
C HIS A 201 -6.15 -5.58 6.75
N PRO A 202 -5.84 -4.27 6.86
CA PRO A 202 -5.85 -3.37 5.72
C PRO A 202 -4.82 -3.75 4.67
N ILE A 203 -5.24 -3.75 3.40
CA ILE A 203 -4.37 -4.04 2.26
C ILE A 203 -4.43 -2.91 1.23
N LEU A 204 -3.33 -2.75 0.49
CA LEU A 204 -3.27 -2.00 -0.75
C LEU A 204 -3.37 -2.97 -1.92
N ILE A 205 -4.33 -2.73 -2.82
CA ILE A 205 -4.38 -3.33 -4.15
C ILE A 205 -4.03 -2.22 -5.15
N GLN A 206 -2.89 -2.33 -5.81
CA GLN A 206 -2.43 -1.34 -6.80
C GLN A 206 -2.22 -2.02 -8.15
N ILE A 207 -2.97 -1.58 -9.17
CA ILE A 207 -3.05 -2.28 -10.45
C ILE A 207 -3.23 -1.32 -11.64
N PRO A 208 -2.85 -1.74 -12.85
CA PRO A 208 -3.36 -1.14 -14.08
C PRO A 208 -4.80 -1.62 -14.34
N LYS A 209 -5.61 -0.79 -14.98
CA LYS A 209 -7.03 -1.06 -15.28
C LYS A 209 -7.28 -2.41 -15.94
N LYS A 210 -6.36 -2.90 -16.76
CA LYS A 210 -6.50 -4.22 -17.42
C LYS A 210 -6.55 -5.41 -16.46
N SER A 211 -6.05 -5.27 -15.21
CA SER A 211 -6.08 -6.32 -14.19
C SER A 211 -7.39 -6.31 -13.36
N SER A 212 -8.32 -5.42 -13.66
CA SER A 212 -9.55 -5.20 -12.88
C SER A 212 -10.43 -6.44 -12.77
N LYS A 213 -10.58 -7.23 -13.84
CA LYS A 213 -11.41 -8.45 -13.83
C LYS A 213 -10.88 -9.50 -12.86
N GLU A 214 -9.56 -9.68 -12.82
CA GLU A 214 -8.90 -10.61 -11.90
C GLU A 214 -9.13 -10.17 -10.45
N ILE A 215 -9.01 -8.87 -10.17
CA ILE A 215 -9.26 -8.33 -8.83
C ILE A 215 -10.71 -8.52 -8.40
N LEU A 216 -11.70 -8.29 -9.26
CA LEU A 216 -13.10 -8.57 -8.93
C LEU A 216 -13.38 -10.05 -8.64
N THR A 217 -12.65 -10.96 -9.30
CA THR A 217 -12.75 -12.40 -9.02
C THR A 217 -12.18 -12.74 -7.64
N LEU A 218 -11.05 -12.13 -7.27
CA LEU A 218 -10.38 -12.36 -5.98
C LEU A 218 -11.05 -11.63 -4.82
N TYR A 219 -11.63 -10.45 -5.08
CA TYR A 219 -12.24 -9.54 -4.12
C TYR A 219 -13.65 -9.11 -4.58
N PRO A 220 -14.64 -10.02 -4.56
CA PRO A 220 -16.00 -9.71 -5.03
C PRO A 220 -16.71 -8.62 -4.23
N GLN A 221 -16.25 -8.31 -3.00
CA GLN A 221 -16.71 -7.17 -2.21
C GLN A 221 -16.44 -5.80 -2.88
N LEU A 222 -15.56 -5.73 -3.87
CA LEU A 222 -15.25 -4.50 -4.63
C LEU A 222 -16.21 -4.23 -5.79
N LYS A 223 -17.33 -4.96 -5.92
CA LYS A 223 -18.33 -4.78 -7.00
C LYS A 223 -18.91 -3.37 -7.08
N GLU A 224 -18.88 -2.59 -5.99
CA GLU A 224 -19.32 -1.19 -5.94
C GLU A 224 -18.21 -0.19 -6.33
N SER A 225 -17.06 -0.67 -6.78
CA SER A 225 -15.97 0.17 -7.27
C SER A 225 -16.39 0.91 -8.54
N LYS A 226 -16.04 2.20 -8.65
CA LYS A 226 -16.13 2.98 -9.89
C LYS A 226 -14.91 2.82 -10.81
N LEU A 227 -13.86 2.18 -10.30
CA LEU A 227 -12.58 1.99 -10.99
C LEU A 227 -12.49 0.63 -11.67
N LEU A 228 -13.27 -0.33 -11.20
CA LEU A 228 -13.36 -1.69 -11.77
C LEU A 228 -14.59 -1.78 -12.72
N PRO A 229 -14.60 -2.70 -13.70
CA PRO A 229 -15.70 -2.83 -14.66
C PRO A 229 -16.99 -3.33 -14.02
#